data_71e775ee866072d0dc67f0b5a277882b
#
_entry.id   71e775ee866072d0dc67f0b5a277882b
#
_cell.length_a   1.000
_cell.length_b   1.000
_cell.length_c   1.000
_cell.angle_alpha   90.00
_cell.angle_beta   90.00
_cell.angle_gamma   90.00
#
_symmetry.space_group_name_H-M   'P 1'
#
loop_
_entity.id
_entity.type
_entity.pdbx_description
1 polymer ?
#
loop_
_entity_poly.entity_id
_entity_poly.type
_entity_poly.pdbx_seq_one_letter_code
_entity_poly.pdbx_strand_id
1 'polypeptide(L)'
;HPDSQEEYALARTERKSGHGYHGFTFHAAPDVTLEEDLGRRDLTINAMVRRVDGDQVAAELLDPYGGQHDLEARVLRHVGPAFAEDPVRILRIARFAARFSDFSIAPETMALMCSMVASGEVDHLVAERVWQELAKGLMETKPSRMFDVLRACGALQRLLPEVDALFGVPQRPDYHPEIDTGIHTMMVLDQSAVFEYDLPVRFAAFNNELRKSQ
;
A
#
# COMPACT_ATOMS: atom_id res chain seq x y z
N HIS A 1 21.42 11.11 -3.91
CA HIS A 1 22.75 11.69 -3.70
C HIS A 1 23.43 10.95 -2.55
N PRO A 2 24.74 10.59 -2.66
CA PRO A 2 25.41 9.75 -1.64
C PRO A 2 25.39 10.35 -0.23
N ASP A 3 25.37 11.68 -0.14
CA ASP A 3 25.50 12.40 1.13
C ASP A 3 24.17 12.85 1.75
N SER A 4 23.05 12.84 1.01
CA SER A 4 21.78 13.40 1.47
C SER A 4 20.60 12.42 1.44
N GLN A 5 20.78 11.19 0.94
CA GLN A 5 19.70 10.22 0.67
C GLN A 5 18.56 10.75 -0.24
N GLU A 6 18.78 11.89 -0.91
CA GLU A 6 17.85 12.44 -1.85
C GLU A 6 17.84 11.61 -3.15
N GLU A 7 16.66 11.26 -3.61
CA GLU A 7 16.47 10.56 -4.86
C GLU A 7 16.30 11.55 -6.00
N TYR A 8 17.15 11.43 -7.02
CA TYR A 8 17.05 12.20 -8.26
C TYR A 8 16.59 11.28 -9.37
N ALA A 9 15.49 11.62 -10.02
CA ALA A 9 14.96 10.89 -11.15
C ALA A 9 14.54 11.85 -12.26
N LEU A 10 14.68 11.40 -13.52
CA LEU A 10 14.10 12.10 -14.66
C LEU A 10 12.59 11.87 -14.69
N ALA A 11 11.83 12.86 -15.18
CA ALA A 11 10.44 12.66 -15.53
C ALA A 11 10.34 11.53 -16.56
N ARG A 12 9.39 10.62 -16.35
CA ARG A 12 9.24 9.43 -17.21
C ARG A 12 7.78 9.02 -17.34
N THR A 13 7.45 8.42 -18.46
CA THR A 13 6.23 7.64 -18.63
C THR A 13 6.54 6.15 -18.56
N GLU A 14 5.57 5.38 -18.10
CA GLU A 14 5.64 3.92 -18.01
C GLU A 14 4.48 3.36 -18.83
N ARG A 15 4.75 2.34 -19.65
CA ARG A 15 3.72 1.62 -20.38
C ARG A 15 3.87 0.13 -20.11
N LYS A 16 2.77 -0.51 -19.75
CA LYS A 16 2.72 -1.97 -19.62
C LYS A 16 2.74 -2.56 -21.04
N SER A 17 3.78 -3.33 -21.35
CA SER A 17 3.97 -4.04 -22.62
C SER A 17 3.82 -5.56 -22.51
N GLY A 18 3.59 -6.09 -21.28
CA GLY A 18 3.44 -7.52 -21.01
C GLY A 18 3.01 -7.80 -19.57
N HIS A 19 2.88 -9.07 -19.22
CA HIS A 19 2.56 -9.50 -17.87
C HIS A 19 3.79 -9.50 -16.94
N GLY A 20 3.59 -9.17 -15.66
CA GLY A 20 4.62 -9.22 -14.62
C GLY A 20 5.60 -8.04 -14.62
N TYR A 21 6.64 -8.15 -13.79
CA TYR A 21 7.61 -7.09 -13.52
C TYR A 21 8.42 -6.65 -14.76
N HIS A 22 8.73 -7.55 -15.68
CA HIS A 22 9.49 -7.25 -16.91
C HIS A 22 8.63 -6.67 -18.04
N GLY A 23 7.33 -6.51 -17.80
CA GLY A 23 6.38 -6.02 -18.78
C GLY A 23 6.25 -4.49 -18.86
N PHE A 24 7.18 -3.72 -18.29
CA PHE A 24 7.15 -2.26 -18.35
C PHE A 24 8.22 -1.71 -19.29
N THR A 25 7.80 -0.83 -20.19
CA THR A 25 8.71 0.00 -20.99
C THR A 25 8.74 1.39 -20.39
N PHE A 26 9.94 1.83 -20.02
CA PHE A 26 10.17 3.17 -19.48
C PHE A 26 10.60 4.11 -20.60
N HIS A 27 9.95 5.26 -20.71
CA HIS A 27 10.36 6.33 -21.58
C HIS A 27 10.70 7.54 -20.72
N ALA A 28 11.99 7.83 -20.58
CA ALA A 28 12.51 9.01 -19.90
C ALA A 28 13.13 9.91 -20.96
N ALA A 29 12.45 11.01 -21.28
CA ALA A 29 12.91 11.97 -22.27
C ALA A 29 12.51 13.39 -21.82
N PRO A 30 13.23 14.42 -22.33
CA PRO A 30 12.96 15.81 -21.96
C PRO A 30 11.57 16.34 -22.35
N ASP A 31 10.86 15.64 -23.24
CA ASP A 31 9.51 15.92 -23.67
C ASP A 31 8.41 15.36 -22.77
N VAL A 32 8.77 14.51 -21.80
CA VAL A 32 7.81 14.02 -20.79
C VAL A 32 7.41 15.17 -19.88
N THR A 33 6.14 15.51 -19.89
CA THR A 33 5.61 16.58 -19.04
C THR A 33 5.55 16.15 -17.57
N LEU A 34 5.59 17.14 -16.68
CA LEU A 34 5.44 16.89 -15.25
C LEU A 34 4.08 16.23 -14.92
N GLU A 35 3.03 16.64 -15.60
CA GLU A 35 1.69 16.09 -15.44
C GLU A 35 1.63 14.61 -15.83
N GLU A 36 2.29 14.21 -16.91
CA GLU A 36 2.39 12.80 -17.29
C GLU A 36 3.17 11.97 -16.25
N ASP A 37 4.27 12.51 -15.71
CA ASP A 37 5.00 11.82 -14.63
C ASP A 37 4.17 11.68 -13.34
N LEU A 38 3.40 12.71 -12.98
CA LEU A 38 2.51 12.66 -11.83
C LEU A 38 1.31 11.73 -12.07
N GLY A 39 0.79 11.68 -13.29
CA GLY A 39 -0.38 10.87 -13.69
C GLY A 39 -0.16 9.35 -13.56
N ARG A 40 1.10 8.90 -13.62
CA ARG A 40 1.44 7.48 -13.44
C ARG A 40 1.64 7.07 -11.98
N ARG A 41 1.59 8.01 -11.02
CA ARG A 41 1.77 7.71 -9.59
C ARG A 41 0.57 6.94 -9.01
N ASP A 42 0.78 6.40 -7.82
CA ASP A 42 -0.23 5.57 -7.15
C ASP A 42 -1.40 6.38 -6.57
N LEU A 43 -1.09 7.41 -5.77
CA LEU A 43 -2.06 8.19 -5.02
C LEU A 43 -1.98 9.67 -5.36
N THR A 44 -3.13 10.36 -5.33
CA THR A 44 -3.22 11.82 -5.52
C THR A 44 -2.35 12.59 -4.55
N ILE A 45 -2.32 12.17 -3.28
CA ILE A 45 -1.49 12.77 -2.22
C ILE A 45 0.02 12.62 -2.49
N ASN A 46 0.43 11.71 -3.36
CA ASN A 46 1.81 11.50 -3.81
C ASN A 46 2.08 12.14 -5.18
N ALA A 47 1.07 12.74 -5.81
CA ALA A 47 1.13 13.34 -7.15
C ALA A 47 1.14 14.88 -7.10
N MET A 48 1.75 15.42 -6.07
CA MET A 48 1.96 16.87 -5.88
C MET A 48 3.44 17.17 -5.89
N VAL A 49 3.83 18.34 -6.43
CA VAL A 49 5.24 18.76 -6.51
C VAL A 49 5.41 20.25 -6.28
N ARG A 50 6.58 20.63 -5.79
CA ARG A 50 7.05 22.02 -5.77
C ARG A 50 8.31 22.15 -6.61
N ARG A 51 8.45 23.28 -7.29
CA ARG A 51 9.69 23.62 -7.97
C ARG A 51 10.78 23.93 -6.95
N VAL A 52 11.97 23.42 -7.20
CA VAL A 52 13.19 23.73 -6.43
C VAL A 52 14.18 24.40 -7.36
N ASP A 53 14.72 25.54 -6.96
CA ASP A 53 15.71 26.31 -7.72
C ASP A 53 16.90 26.60 -6.77
N GLY A 54 17.96 25.82 -6.90
CA GLY A 54 19.05 25.77 -5.92
C GLY A 54 18.52 25.34 -4.55
N ASP A 55 18.74 26.14 -3.51
CA ASP A 55 18.27 25.89 -2.15
C ASP A 55 16.86 26.43 -1.87
N GLN A 56 16.21 27.07 -2.88
CA GLN A 56 14.91 27.67 -2.71
C GLN A 56 13.79 26.77 -3.20
N VAL A 57 12.82 26.48 -2.33
CA VAL A 57 11.60 25.76 -2.67
C VAL A 57 10.51 26.80 -3.01
N ALA A 58 9.91 26.71 -4.19
CA ALA A 58 8.83 27.59 -4.59
C ALA A 58 7.63 27.46 -3.63
N ALA A 59 6.98 28.58 -3.37
CA ALA A 59 5.76 28.61 -2.54
C ALA A 59 4.59 27.90 -3.25
N GLU A 60 4.54 27.99 -4.57
CA GLU A 60 3.50 27.36 -5.38
C GLU A 60 3.62 25.83 -5.37
N LEU A 61 2.50 25.17 -5.05
CA LEU A 61 2.34 23.75 -5.13
C LEU A 61 1.57 23.40 -6.41
N LEU A 62 2.18 22.61 -7.27
CA LEU A 62 1.52 22.06 -8.45
C LEU A 62 0.80 20.77 -8.06
N ASP A 63 -0.52 20.77 -8.17
CA ASP A 63 -1.41 19.68 -7.76
C ASP A 63 -2.47 19.41 -8.85
N PRO A 64 -2.08 18.80 -9.97
CA PRO A 64 -2.99 18.59 -11.11
C PRO A 64 -4.08 17.55 -10.81
N TYR A 65 -3.92 16.74 -9.76
CA TYR A 65 -4.81 15.62 -9.43
C TYR A 65 -5.58 15.80 -8.13
N GLY A 66 -5.53 16.98 -7.49
CA GLY A 66 -6.31 17.30 -6.29
C GLY A 66 -5.82 16.61 -5.01
N GLY A 67 -4.52 16.35 -4.92
CA GLY A 67 -3.91 15.69 -3.76
C GLY A 67 -4.05 16.47 -2.46
N GLN A 68 -4.02 17.83 -2.49
CA GLN A 68 -4.28 18.67 -1.33
C GLN A 68 -5.68 18.45 -0.77
N HIS A 69 -6.68 18.44 -1.66
CA HIS A 69 -8.06 18.18 -1.26
C HIS A 69 -8.22 16.82 -0.61
N ASP A 70 -7.65 15.76 -1.21
CA ASP A 70 -7.71 14.41 -0.66
C ASP A 70 -6.94 14.29 0.67
N LEU A 71 -5.83 15.01 0.82
CA LEU A 71 -5.07 15.07 2.06
C LEU A 71 -5.89 15.72 3.19
N GLU A 72 -6.54 16.85 2.92
CA GLU A 72 -7.43 17.55 3.86
C GLU A 72 -8.67 16.73 4.22
N ALA A 73 -9.25 16.04 3.21
CA ALA A 73 -10.40 15.16 3.39
C ALA A 73 -10.03 13.81 4.03
N ARG A 74 -8.74 13.50 4.18
CA ARG A 74 -8.23 12.21 4.68
C ARG A 74 -8.67 11.04 3.82
N VAL A 75 -8.46 11.16 2.51
CA VAL A 75 -8.85 10.15 1.53
C VAL A 75 -7.63 9.65 0.77
N LEU A 76 -7.50 8.34 0.65
CA LEU A 76 -6.56 7.66 -0.24
C LEU A 76 -7.25 7.39 -1.57
N ARG A 77 -6.89 8.15 -2.60
CA ARG A 77 -7.45 8.07 -3.95
C ARG A 77 -6.35 7.78 -4.96
N HIS A 78 -6.60 6.85 -5.88
CA HIS A 78 -5.69 6.62 -7.01
C HIS A 78 -5.70 7.81 -7.99
N VAL A 79 -4.56 8.04 -8.65
CA VAL A 79 -4.42 9.19 -9.56
C VAL A 79 -5.24 9.02 -10.84
N GLY A 80 -5.20 7.82 -11.44
CA GLY A 80 -5.86 7.58 -12.71
C GLY A 80 -5.69 6.14 -13.22
N PRO A 81 -6.05 5.89 -14.50
CA PRO A 81 -6.07 4.54 -15.08
C PRO A 81 -4.74 3.77 -15.02
N ALA A 82 -3.61 4.48 -15.03
CA ALA A 82 -2.28 3.89 -14.88
C ALA A 82 -2.12 3.10 -13.57
N PHE A 83 -2.97 3.34 -12.57
CA PHE A 83 -2.99 2.58 -11.33
C PHE A 83 -3.15 1.07 -11.58
N ALA A 84 -4.01 0.68 -12.52
CA ALA A 84 -4.30 -0.72 -12.82
C ALA A 84 -3.14 -1.46 -13.52
N GLU A 85 -2.12 -0.74 -13.98
CA GLU A 85 -0.98 -1.36 -14.68
C GLU A 85 -0.06 -2.14 -13.74
N ASP A 86 -0.01 -1.79 -12.45
CA ASP A 86 0.87 -2.45 -11.47
C ASP A 86 0.08 -2.89 -10.23
N PRO A 87 -0.21 -4.20 -10.09
CA PRO A 87 -0.99 -4.71 -8.96
C PRO A 87 -0.33 -4.53 -7.60
N VAL A 88 0.99 -4.27 -7.51
CA VAL A 88 1.65 -3.94 -6.24
C VAL A 88 1.08 -2.67 -5.61
N ARG A 89 0.45 -1.80 -6.40
CA ARG A 89 -0.19 -0.57 -5.90
C ARG A 89 -1.32 -0.85 -4.92
N ILE A 90 -1.97 -2.01 -5.01
CA ILE A 90 -2.93 -2.49 -4.01
C ILE A 90 -2.26 -2.61 -2.63
N LEU A 91 -1.10 -3.27 -2.58
CA LEU A 91 -0.31 -3.41 -1.35
C LEU A 91 0.18 -2.05 -0.83
N ARG A 92 0.57 -1.16 -1.74
CA ARG A 92 1.02 0.20 -1.39
C ARG A 92 -0.10 1.01 -0.76
N ILE A 93 -1.33 1.01 -1.33
CA ILE A 93 -2.49 1.67 -0.72
C ILE A 93 -2.80 1.06 0.65
N ALA A 94 -2.80 -0.25 0.78
CA ALA A 94 -3.02 -0.94 2.04
C ALA A 94 -2.00 -0.52 3.11
N ARG A 95 -0.72 -0.39 2.73
CA ARG A 95 0.33 0.15 3.60
C ARG A 95 0.11 1.62 3.96
N PHE A 96 -0.30 2.47 3.01
CA PHE A 96 -0.63 3.86 3.31
C PHE A 96 -1.81 3.98 4.28
N ALA A 97 -2.81 3.08 4.19
CA ALA A 97 -3.89 3.02 5.16
C ALA A 97 -3.40 2.62 6.57
N ALA A 98 -2.35 1.80 6.67
CA ALA A 98 -1.71 1.49 7.95
C ALA A 98 -0.91 2.67 8.53
N ARG A 99 -0.32 3.52 7.66
CA ARG A 99 0.39 4.75 8.04
C ARG A 99 -0.57 5.86 8.44
N PHE A 100 -1.59 6.09 7.64
CA PHE A 100 -2.62 7.11 7.82
C PHE A 100 -3.91 6.43 8.26
N SER A 101 -3.92 5.94 9.52
CA SER A 101 -4.99 5.06 10.03
C SER A 101 -6.36 5.71 10.10
N ASP A 102 -6.42 7.04 10.07
CA ASP A 102 -7.62 7.87 10.03
C ASP A 102 -8.09 8.24 8.61
N PHE A 103 -7.35 7.80 7.57
CA PHE A 103 -7.75 8.01 6.18
C PHE A 103 -8.68 6.88 5.71
N SER A 104 -9.70 7.26 4.92
CA SER A 104 -10.56 6.33 4.20
C SER A 104 -10.01 6.06 2.79
N ILE A 105 -10.41 4.94 2.19
CA ILE A 105 -10.13 4.69 0.77
C ILE A 105 -11.31 5.20 -0.05
N ALA A 106 -11.03 5.95 -1.11
CA ALA A 106 -12.07 6.41 -2.02
C ALA A 106 -12.86 5.22 -2.61
N PRO A 107 -14.20 5.30 -2.66
CA PRO A 107 -15.03 4.17 -3.14
C PRO A 107 -14.64 3.67 -4.53
N GLU A 108 -14.32 4.58 -5.45
CA GLU A 108 -13.87 4.25 -6.81
C GLU A 108 -12.49 3.57 -6.81
N THR A 109 -11.63 3.90 -5.85
CA THR A 109 -10.32 3.26 -5.69
C THR A 109 -10.48 1.84 -5.15
N MET A 110 -11.36 1.64 -4.17
CA MET A 110 -11.70 0.32 -3.66
C MET A 110 -12.31 -0.56 -4.77
N ALA A 111 -13.24 -0.01 -5.55
CA ALA A 111 -13.86 -0.72 -6.67
C ALA A 111 -12.83 -1.14 -7.73
N LEU A 112 -11.87 -0.26 -8.06
CA LEU A 112 -10.78 -0.57 -8.98
C LEU A 112 -9.89 -1.69 -8.41
N MET A 113 -9.51 -1.63 -7.14
CA MET A 113 -8.72 -2.68 -6.49
C MET A 113 -9.43 -4.03 -6.50
N CYS A 114 -10.73 -4.08 -6.18
CA CYS A 114 -11.54 -5.29 -6.29
C CYS A 114 -11.54 -5.86 -7.72
N SER A 115 -11.66 -5.00 -8.73
CA SER A 115 -11.64 -5.41 -10.14
C SER A 115 -10.27 -6.00 -10.55
N MET A 116 -9.16 -5.39 -10.10
CA MET A 116 -7.80 -5.89 -10.33
C MET A 116 -7.57 -7.26 -9.68
N VAL A 117 -8.11 -7.47 -8.48
CA VAL A 117 -8.05 -8.77 -7.80
C VAL A 117 -8.87 -9.82 -8.56
N ALA A 118 -10.09 -9.46 -8.96
CA ALA A 118 -10.99 -10.36 -9.69
C ALA A 118 -10.44 -10.77 -11.06
N SER A 119 -9.66 -9.90 -11.73
CA SER A 119 -8.99 -10.21 -13.00
C SER A 119 -7.76 -11.14 -12.84
N GLY A 120 -7.33 -11.43 -11.59
CA GLY A 120 -6.18 -12.29 -11.32
C GLY A 120 -4.82 -11.59 -11.47
N GLU A 121 -4.77 -10.28 -11.67
CA GLU A 121 -3.51 -9.54 -11.81
C GLU A 121 -2.58 -9.69 -10.58
N VAL A 122 -3.15 -9.82 -9.39
CA VAL A 122 -2.38 -9.99 -8.14
C VAL A 122 -1.65 -11.34 -8.06
N ASP A 123 -2.10 -12.36 -8.80
CA ASP A 123 -1.47 -13.69 -8.78
C ASP A 123 -0.12 -13.71 -9.50
N HIS A 124 0.17 -12.67 -10.28
CA HIS A 124 1.44 -12.50 -10.99
C HIS A 124 2.46 -11.67 -10.21
N LEU A 125 2.14 -11.26 -8.98
CA LEU A 125 3.09 -10.55 -8.12
C LEU A 125 4.20 -11.50 -7.66
N VAL A 126 5.45 -11.05 -7.81
CA VAL A 126 6.61 -11.79 -7.29
C VAL A 126 6.71 -11.62 -5.77
N ALA A 127 7.09 -12.69 -5.08
CA ALA A 127 7.10 -12.75 -3.62
C ALA A 127 7.95 -11.63 -2.97
N GLU A 128 9.05 -11.24 -3.61
CA GLU A 128 9.92 -10.16 -3.12
C GLU A 128 9.20 -8.81 -3.07
N ARG A 129 8.39 -8.49 -4.08
CA ARG A 129 7.62 -7.23 -4.10
C ARG A 129 6.51 -7.24 -3.06
N VAL A 130 5.84 -8.38 -2.89
CA VAL A 130 4.83 -8.57 -1.84
C VAL A 130 5.48 -8.39 -0.47
N TRP A 131 6.60 -9.05 -0.23
CA TRP A 131 7.33 -8.97 1.03
C TRP A 131 7.82 -7.54 1.34
N GLN A 132 8.34 -6.82 0.36
CA GLN A 132 8.80 -5.44 0.55
C GLN A 132 7.69 -4.50 1.06
N GLU A 133 6.48 -4.60 0.51
CA GLU A 133 5.36 -3.77 0.97
C GLU A 133 4.77 -4.30 2.28
N LEU A 134 4.71 -5.63 2.47
CA LEU A 134 4.27 -6.25 3.71
C LEU A 134 5.19 -5.86 4.88
N ALA A 135 6.51 -6.00 4.73
CA ALA A 135 7.47 -5.65 5.76
C ALA A 135 7.38 -4.16 6.17
N LYS A 136 7.23 -3.26 5.19
CA LYS A 136 6.98 -1.83 5.47
C LYS A 136 5.64 -1.63 6.19
N GLY A 137 4.59 -2.32 5.77
CA GLY A 137 3.26 -2.24 6.37
C GLY A 137 3.23 -2.71 7.82
N LEU A 138 3.97 -3.78 8.14
CA LEU A 138 4.14 -4.26 9.52
C LEU A 138 4.81 -3.21 10.42
N MET A 139 5.64 -2.34 9.86
CA MET A 139 6.35 -1.28 10.60
C MET A 139 5.57 0.04 10.69
N GLU A 140 4.40 0.14 10.08
CA GLU A 140 3.57 1.35 10.17
C GLU A 140 2.89 1.47 11.54
N THR A 141 2.20 2.60 11.76
CA THR A 141 1.60 2.95 13.06
C THR A 141 0.42 2.07 13.45
N LYS A 142 -0.36 1.61 12.48
CA LYS A 142 -1.51 0.71 12.68
C LYS A 142 -1.52 -0.40 11.63
N PRO A 143 -0.64 -1.39 11.75
CA PRO A 143 -0.44 -2.40 10.72
C PRO A 143 -1.69 -3.25 10.42
N SER A 144 -2.63 -3.42 11.36
CA SER A 144 -3.89 -4.12 11.13
C SER A 144 -4.68 -3.53 9.95
N ARG A 145 -4.63 -2.21 9.77
CA ARG A 145 -5.34 -1.52 8.68
C ARG A 145 -4.89 -1.96 7.28
N MET A 146 -3.63 -2.38 7.13
CA MET A 146 -3.17 -2.98 5.87
C MET A 146 -3.98 -4.24 5.54
N PHE A 147 -4.17 -5.11 6.51
CA PHE A 147 -4.90 -6.37 6.33
C PHE A 147 -6.40 -6.14 6.14
N ASP A 148 -6.99 -5.16 6.84
CA ASP A 148 -8.39 -4.75 6.60
C ASP A 148 -8.62 -4.37 5.14
N VAL A 149 -7.75 -3.56 4.57
CA VAL A 149 -7.85 -3.10 3.17
C VAL A 149 -7.65 -4.26 2.20
N LEU A 150 -6.61 -5.08 2.41
CA LEU A 150 -6.35 -6.25 1.56
C LEU A 150 -7.50 -7.24 1.60
N ARG A 151 -8.14 -7.42 2.76
CA ARG A 151 -9.31 -8.28 2.92
C ARG A 151 -10.53 -7.69 2.22
N ALA A 152 -10.78 -6.39 2.40
CA ALA A 152 -11.92 -5.70 1.79
C ALA A 152 -11.92 -5.77 0.25
N CYS A 153 -10.75 -5.73 -0.39
CA CYS A 153 -10.65 -5.88 -1.85
C CYS A 153 -10.44 -7.32 -2.32
N GLY A 154 -10.35 -8.30 -1.41
CA GLY A 154 -10.13 -9.72 -1.72
C GLY A 154 -8.66 -10.11 -1.99
N ALA A 155 -7.74 -9.16 -1.91
CA ALA A 155 -6.31 -9.43 -2.15
C ALA A 155 -5.69 -10.30 -1.04
N LEU A 156 -6.18 -10.21 0.21
CA LEU A 156 -5.65 -11.01 1.31
C LEU A 156 -5.78 -12.50 1.02
N GLN A 157 -6.95 -12.94 0.58
CA GLN A 157 -7.21 -14.35 0.25
C GLN A 157 -6.31 -14.88 -0.88
N ARG A 158 -5.92 -14.00 -1.82
CA ARG A 158 -5.07 -14.38 -2.97
C ARG A 158 -3.60 -14.42 -2.62
N LEU A 159 -3.12 -13.47 -1.80
CA LEU A 159 -1.71 -13.27 -1.50
C LEU A 159 -1.26 -14.00 -0.23
N LEU A 160 -2.12 -14.07 0.77
CA LEU A 160 -1.85 -14.63 2.11
C LEU A 160 -3.07 -15.42 2.60
N PRO A 161 -3.44 -16.52 1.90
CA PRO A 161 -4.66 -17.28 2.20
C PRO A 161 -4.68 -17.84 3.63
N GLU A 162 -3.50 -18.18 4.20
CA GLU A 162 -3.40 -18.67 5.57
C GLU A 162 -3.77 -17.59 6.59
N VAL A 163 -3.49 -16.32 6.29
CA VAL A 163 -3.87 -15.19 7.14
C VAL A 163 -5.35 -14.89 7.01
N ASP A 164 -5.88 -14.91 5.79
CA ASP A 164 -7.31 -14.71 5.55
C ASP A 164 -8.15 -15.80 6.24
N ALA A 165 -7.67 -17.03 6.27
CA ALA A 165 -8.32 -18.16 6.93
C ALA A 165 -8.39 -18.06 8.46
N LEU A 166 -7.64 -17.16 9.11
CA LEU A 166 -7.75 -16.93 10.56
C LEU A 166 -9.05 -16.23 10.96
N PHE A 167 -9.61 -15.43 10.05
CA PHE A 167 -10.85 -14.71 10.32
C PHE A 167 -12.05 -15.66 10.31
N GLY A 168 -12.89 -15.55 11.33
CA GLY A 168 -14.02 -16.45 11.55
C GLY A 168 -13.66 -17.73 12.31
N VAL A 169 -12.40 -17.94 12.68
CA VAL A 169 -11.98 -19.09 13.50
C VAL A 169 -12.15 -18.75 14.98
N PRO A 170 -13.05 -19.46 15.72
CA PRO A 170 -13.35 -19.13 17.09
C PRO A 170 -12.21 -19.54 18.05
N GLN A 171 -11.96 -18.70 19.03
CA GLN A 171 -11.09 -19.00 20.18
C GLN A 171 -11.91 -19.15 21.47
N ARG A 172 -11.27 -19.66 22.53
CA ARG A 172 -11.93 -19.83 23.83
C ARG A 172 -12.19 -18.47 24.49
N PRO A 173 -13.47 -18.13 24.79
CA PRO A 173 -13.85 -16.82 25.36
C PRO A 173 -13.18 -16.50 26.70
N ASP A 174 -12.83 -17.53 27.46
CA ASP A 174 -12.20 -17.38 28.79
C ASP A 174 -10.83 -16.72 28.75
N TYR A 175 -10.14 -16.81 27.58
CA TYR A 175 -8.79 -16.29 27.37
C TYR A 175 -8.74 -15.21 26.29
N HIS A 176 -9.72 -15.19 25.38
CA HIS A 176 -9.77 -14.32 24.20
C HIS A 176 -11.18 -13.73 24.05
N PRO A 177 -11.46 -12.59 24.73
CA PRO A 177 -12.80 -11.97 24.71
C PRO A 177 -13.26 -11.57 23.29
N GLU A 178 -12.32 -11.33 22.37
CA GLU A 178 -12.58 -11.05 20.95
C GLU A 178 -13.06 -12.29 20.18
N ILE A 179 -12.87 -13.49 20.71
CA ILE A 179 -13.31 -14.81 20.21
C ILE A 179 -12.74 -15.19 18.83
N ASP A 180 -12.44 -14.24 17.94
CA ASP A 180 -11.98 -14.47 16.56
C ASP A 180 -10.46 -14.43 16.47
N THR A 181 -9.84 -15.49 15.91
CA THR A 181 -8.38 -15.62 15.79
C THR A 181 -7.78 -14.55 14.88
N GLY A 182 -8.43 -14.20 13.78
CA GLY A 182 -7.95 -13.15 12.88
C GLY A 182 -7.98 -11.79 13.55
N ILE A 183 -9.06 -11.46 14.26
CA ILE A 183 -9.17 -10.21 15.03
C ILE A 183 -8.09 -10.17 16.12
N HIS A 184 -7.91 -11.26 16.86
CA HIS A 184 -6.85 -11.37 17.88
C HIS A 184 -5.47 -11.10 17.28
N THR A 185 -5.13 -11.74 16.16
CA THR A 185 -3.86 -11.54 15.46
C THR A 185 -3.63 -10.08 15.11
N MET A 186 -4.66 -9.39 14.60
CA MET A 186 -4.58 -7.96 14.25
C MET A 186 -4.40 -7.09 15.51
N MET A 187 -5.05 -7.40 16.61
CA MET A 187 -4.86 -6.70 17.90
C MET A 187 -3.44 -6.88 18.44
N VAL A 188 -2.88 -8.09 18.40
CA VAL A 188 -1.50 -8.37 18.83
C VAL A 188 -0.50 -7.62 17.95
N LEU A 189 -0.75 -7.58 16.66
CA LEU A 189 0.07 -6.85 15.70
C LEU A 189 0.07 -5.33 15.97
N ASP A 190 -1.11 -4.74 16.18
CA ASP A 190 -1.23 -3.32 16.53
C ASP A 190 -0.55 -3.02 17.88
N GLN A 191 -0.68 -3.91 18.87
CA GLN A 191 -0.01 -3.76 20.15
C GLN A 191 1.52 -3.79 20.01
N SER A 192 2.04 -4.62 19.09
CA SER A 192 3.48 -4.66 18.80
C SER A 192 3.99 -3.35 18.18
N ALA A 193 3.12 -2.63 17.45
CA ALA A 193 3.43 -1.31 16.93
C ALA A 193 3.45 -0.24 18.03
N VAL A 194 2.51 -0.30 18.98
CA VAL A 194 2.47 0.60 20.16
C VAL A 194 3.75 0.47 21.01
N PHE A 195 4.27 -0.75 21.14
CA PHE A 195 5.55 -1.00 21.85
C PHE A 195 6.80 -0.74 21.00
N GLU A 196 6.64 -0.25 19.78
CA GLU A 196 7.74 0.08 18.86
C GLU A 196 8.73 -1.08 18.61
N TYR A 197 8.22 -2.32 18.65
CA TYR A 197 9.05 -3.48 18.35
C TYR A 197 9.58 -3.44 16.92
N ASP A 198 10.73 -4.05 16.72
CA ASP A 198 11.38 -4.18 15.41
C ASP A 198 10.65 -5.20 14.51
N LEU A 199 11.01 -5.21 13.22
CA LEU A 199 10.37 -6.06 12.22
C LEU A 199 10.39 -7.56 12.57
N PRO A 200 11.50 -8.17 13.04
CA PRO A 200 11.51 -9.58 13.44
C PRO A 200 10.49 -9.90 14.51
N VAL A 201 10.33 -9.05 15.53
CA VAL A 201 9.35 -9.26 16.61
C VAL A 201 7.92 -9.08 16.09
N ARG A 202 7.62 -8.03 15.31
CA ARG A 202 6.30 -7.83 14.70
C ARG A 202 5.93 -8.97 13.76
N PHE A 203 6.88 -9.45 12.98
CA PHE A 203 6.67 -10.59 12.09
C PHE A 203 6.45 -11.90 12.87
N ALA A 204 7.17 -12.12 13.97
CA ALA A 204 6.93 -13.27 14.85
C ALA A 204 5.54 -13.20 15.49
N ALA A 205 5.11 -12.03 15.98
CA ALA A 205 3.77 -11.80 16.53
C ALA A 205 2.68 -12.10 15.49
N PHE A 206 2.86 -11.64 14.26
CA PHE A 206 1.97 -11.90 13.13
C PHE A 206 1.85 -13.40 12.80
N ASN A 207 2.96 -14.16 12.84
CA ASN A 207 2.98 -15.58 12.51
C ASN A 207 2.57 -16.50 13.66
N ASN A 208 2.47 -16.01 14.89
CA ASN A 208 2.23 -16.85 16.07
C ASN A 208 0.92 -17.65 15.96
N GLU A 209 -0.12 -17.04 15.45
CA GLU A 209 -1.44 -17.65 15.35
C GLU A 209 -1.61 -18.54 14.09
N LEU A 210 -0.76 -18.40 13.06
CA LEU A 210 -0.83 -19.20 11.83
C LEU A 210 -0.65 -20.71 12.09
N ARG A 211 0.02 -21.07 13.19
CA ARG A 211 0.19 -22.47 13.61
C ARG A 211 -1.08 -23.08 14.20
N LYS A 212 -2.04 -22.27 14.62
CA LYS A 212 -3.29 -22.75 15.26
C LYS A 212 -4.40 -23.04 14.25
N SER A 213 -4.24 -22.58 13.01
CA SER A 213 -5.21 -22.76 11.92
C SER A 213 -5.03 -24.06 11.13
N GLN A 214 -4.01 -24.87 11.45
CA GLN A 214 -3.77 -26.21 10.90
C GLN A 214 -4.26 -27.28 11.89
#